data_93785295e7fa92c6e93860b4177d1d0c
#
_entry.id   93785295e7fa92c6e93860b4177d1d0c
#
_cell.length_a   1.000
_cell.length_b   1.000
_cell.length_c   1.000
_cell.angle_alpha   90.00
_cell.angle_beta   90.00
_cell.angle_gamma   90.00
#
_symmetry.space_group_name_H-M   'P 1'
#
loop_
_entity.id
_entity.type
_entity.pdbx_description
1 polymer ?
#
loop_
_entity_poly.entity_id
_entity_poly.type
_entity_poly.pdbx_seq_one_letter_code
_entity_poly.pdbx_strand_id
1 'polypeptide(L)'
;MGLFDTTTKFESSVKQIPYPQLNVYRNLSDLNNLEKVRDRIPDDKLQDFSFDEDTISVNVPPVGQLTLRICERDEPKCVKFETVQSPVPFNVWVQVLPVDEENSKMKVTVKAELNPFIKNLVAGPLQDGVEKIADALSQIKYE
;
A
#
# COMPACT_ATOMS: atom_id res chain seq x y z
N MET A 1 -1.07 -23.44 11.00
CA MET A 1 -0.19 -23.90 12.07
C MET A 1 0.35 -22.74 12.87
N GLY A 2 -0.29 -22.50 13.98
CA GLY A 2 0.01 -21.31 14.77
C GLY A 2 1.35 -21.29 15.47
N LEU A 3 1.87 -22.46 15.85
CA LEU A 3 3.08 -22.54 16.66
C LEU A 3 4.34 -22.01 15.97
N PHE A 4 4.43 -22.19 14.66
CA PHE A 4 5.58 -21.80 13.88
C PHE A 4 5.27 -20.71 12.85
N ASP A 5 4.08 -20.15 12.94
CA ASP A 5 3.65 -19.10 12.04
C ASP A 5 4.24 -17.77 12.51
N THR A 6 5.18 -17.25 11.72
CA THR A 6 5.83 -15.95 11.99
C THR A 6 5.20 -14.82 11.20
N THR A 7 4.08 -15.09 10.51
CA THR A 7 3.38 -14.08 9.73
C THR A 7 2.74 -13.05 10.65
N THR A 8 3.05 -11.79 10.40
CA THR A 8 2.49 -10.67 11.14
C THR A 8 1.69 -9.80 10.16
N LYS A 9 0.51 -9.40 10.59
CA LYS A 9 -0.40 -8.61 9.76
C LYS A 9 -0.44 -7.17 10.29
N PHE A 10 -0.33 -6.21 9.37
CA PHE A 10 -0.48 -4.79 9.66
C PHE A 10 -1.60 -4.26 8.78
N GLU A 11 -2.54 -3.52 9.36
CA GLU A 11 -3.68 -2.99 8.62
C GLU A 11 -3.82 -1.49 8.87
N SER A 12 -4.13 -0.75 7.80
CA SER A 12 -4.50 0.64 7.95
C SER A 12 -5.93 0.75 8.46
N SER A 13 -6.29 1.93 8.92
CA SER A 13 -7.71 2.26 9.08
C SER A 13 -8.39 2.30 7.71
N VAL A 14 -9.71 2.15 7.70
CA VAL A 14 -10.49 2.26 6.46
C VAL A 14 -10.58 3.73 6.08
N LYS A 15 -10.22 4.05 4.83
CA LYS A 15 -10.24 5.42 4.31
C LYS A 15 -11.42 5.60 3.37
N GLN A 16 -12.16 6.68 3.55
CA GLN A 16 -13.25 7.06 2.65
C GLN A 16 -12.67 7.80 1.45
N ILE A 17 -13.13 7.46 0.27
CA ILE A 17 -12.65 8.05 -0.98
C ILE A 17 -13.85 8.55 -1.77
N PRO A 18 -13.91 9.86 -2.11
CA PRO A 18 -15.05 10.44 -2.81
C PRO A 18 -15.02 10.20 -4.32
N TYR A 19 -14.72 8.97 -4.72
CA TYR A 19 -14.65 8.54 -6.13
C TYR A 19 -15.13 7.11 -6.25
N PRO A 20 -15.69 6.73 -7.41
CA PRO A 20 -16.16 5.35 -7.62
C PRO A 20 -15.05 4.32 -7.48
N GLN A 21 -15.41 3.14 -7.03
CA GLN A 21 -14.49 2.02 -6.88
C GLN A 21 -13.64 1.78 -8.15
N LEU A 22 -14.27 1.79 -9.31
CA LEU A 22 -13.57 1.51 -10.57
C LEU A 22 -12.52 2.57 -10.89
N ASN A 23 -12.79 3.85 -10.60
CA ASN A 23 -11.83 4.92 -10.82
C ASN A 23 -10.60 4.72 -9.92
N VAL A 24 -10.82 4.39 -8.65
CA VAL A 24 -9.74 4.13 -7.72
C VAL A 24 -8.92 2.93 -8.18
N TYR A 25 -9.59 1.84 -8.52
CA TYR A 25 -8.92 0.64 -8.99
C TYR A 25 -8.06 0.89 -10.24
N ARG A 26 -8.60 1.60 -11.22
CA ARG A 26 -7.86 1.89 -12.46
C ARG A 26 -6.56 2.63 -12.21
N ASN A 27 -6.58 3.56 -11.27
CA ASN A 27 -5.36 4.29 -10.92
C ASN A 27 -4.36 3.44 -10.16
N LEU A 28 -4.84 2.57 -9.29
CA LEU A 28 -3.96 1.72 -8.47
C LEU A 28 -3.43 0.52 -9.22
N SER A 29 -4.14 0.06 -10.24
CA SER A 29 -3.70 -1.10 -11.03
C SER A 29 -2.70 -0.75 -12.12
N ASP A 30 -2.50 0.54 -12.38
CA ASP A 30 -1.46 1.05 -13.27
C ASP A 30 -0.78 2.23 -12.57
N LEU A 31 0.41 1.97 -12.02
CA LEU A 31 1.09 2.95 -11.19
C LEU A 31 1.59 4.17 -11.97
N ASN A 32 1.62 4.12 -13.30
CA ASN A 32 1.85 5.31 -14.11
C ASN A 32 0.79 6.38 -13.86
N ASN A 33 -0.44 5.96 -13.57
CA ASN A 33 -1.50 6.90 -13.24
C ASN A 33 -1.24 7.61 -11.91
N LEU A 34 -0.60 6.93 -10.97
CA LEU A 34 -0.21 7.54 -9.70
C LEU A 34 0.91 8.58 -9.90
N GLU A 35 1.85 8.30 -10.80
CA GLU A 35 2.89 9.26 -11.12
C GLU A 35 2.31 10.57 -11.66
N LYS A 36 1.25 10.49 -12.48
CA LYS A 36 0.60 11.67 -13.04
C LYS A 36 -0.05 12.56 -11.98
N VAL A 37 -0.45 11.98 -10.84
CA VAL A 37 -1.11 12.74 -9.77
C VAL A 37 -0.21 12.93 -8.57
N ARG A 38 1.06 12.62 -8.70
CA ARG A 38 2.03 12.72 -7.63
C ARG A 38 2.08 14.12 -7.01
N ASP A 39 1.99 15.16 -7.84
CA ASP A 39 2.03 16.55 -7.38
C ASP A 39 0.82 16.92 -6.51
N ARG A 40 -0.23 16.10 -6.54
CA ARG A 40 -1.45 16.33 -5.77
C ARG A 40 -1.41 15.66 -4.41
N ILE A 41 -0.33 14.97 -4.09
CA ILE A 41 -0.14 14.31 -2.80
C ILE A 41 0.80 15.16 -1.97
N PRO A 42 0.52 15.38 -0.67
CA PRO A 42 1.40 16.19 0.17
C PRO A 42 2.83 15.65 0.20
N ASP A 43 3.81 16.54 0.04
CA ASP A 43 5.23 16.19 -0.04
C ASP A 43 5.71 15.40 1.17
N ASP A 44 5.21 15.72 2.36
CA ASP A 44 5.61 15.05 3.59
C ASP A 44 5.17 13.59 3.64
N LYS A 45 4.23 13.20 2.77
CA LYS A 45 3.72 11.82 2.71
C LYS A 45 4.33 11.01 1.58
N LEU A 46 4.98 11.66 0.62
CA LEU A 46 5.52 11.02 -0.57
C LEU A 46 7.02 11.24 -0.76
N GLN A 47 7.73 11.52 0.31
CA GLN A 47 9.18 11.61 0.19
C GLN A 47 9.73 10.26 -0.23
N ASP A 48 10.60 10.30 -1.25
CA ASP A 48 11.32 9.12 -1.74
C ASP A 48 10.44 8.06 -2.40
N PHE A 49 9.22 8.40 -2.79
CA PHE A 49 8.41 7.53 -3.63
C PHE A 49 8.79 7.67 -5.09
N SER A 50 8.88 6.54 -5.79
CA SER A 50 9.00 6.52 -7.25
C SER A 50 8.10 5.42 -7.80
N PHE A 51 7.54 5.65 -8.98
CA PHE A 51 6.58 4.74 -9.59
C PHE A 51 6.96 4.40 -11.02
N ASP A 52 6.80 3.14 -11.39
CA ASP A 52 6.77 2.66 -12.76
C ASP A 52 5.38 2.12 -13.05
N GLU A 53 5.20 1.47 -14.20
CA GLU A 53 3.92 0.89 -14.59
C GLU A 53 3.36 -0.06 -13.54
N ASP A 54 4.20 -0.92 -12.97
CA ASP A 54 3.77 -1.92 -12.01
C ASP A 54 4.69 -2.03 -10.79
N THR A 55 5.62 -1.10 -10.60
CA THR A 55 6.50 -1.08 -9.45
C THR A 55 6.42 0.24 -8.69
N ILE A 56 6.60 0.16 -7.38
CA ILE A 56 6.69 1.33 -6.50
C ILE A 56 7.89 1.14 -5.59
N SER A 57 8.70 2.19 -5.47
CA SER A 57 9.84 2.21 -4.55
C SER A 57 9.63 3.28 -3.50
N VAL A 58 9.94 2.97 -2.26
CA VAL A 58 9.77 3.88 -1.14
C VAL A 58 10.87 3.65 -0.12
N ASN A 59 11.31 4.72 0.54
CA ASN A 59 12.23 4.62 1.66
C ASN A 59 11.45 4.75 2.97
N VAL A 60 11.54 3.70 3.81
CA VAL A 60 10.83 3.63 5.09
C VAL A 60 11.87 3.48 6.20
N PRO A 61 12.36 4.58 6.81
CA PRO A 61 13.30 4.49 7.92
C PRO A 61 12.64 3.84 9.15
N PRO A 62 13.34 3.01 9.92
CA PRO A 62 14.73 2.53 9.72
C PRO A 62 14.83 1.30 8.83
N VAL A 63 13.73 0.85 8.25
CA VAL A 63 13.68 -0.36 7.43
C VAL A 63 14.55 -0.21 6.17
N GLY A 64 14.51 0.95 5.52
CA GLY A 64 15.31 1.26 4.35
C GLY A 64 14.50 1.27 3.07
N GLN A 65 15.19 1.12 1.96
CA GLN A 65 14.58 1.15 0.63
C GLN A 65 13.78 -0.11 0.36
N LEU A 66 12.51 0.07 -0.03
CA LEU A 66 11.62 -1.02 -0.38
C LEU A 66 11.18 -0.85 -1.83
N THR A 67 11.17 -1.95 -2.58
CA THR A 67 10.62 -1.97 -3.94
C THR A 67 9.55 -3.04 -4.00
N LEU A 68 8.38 -2.65 -4.44
CA LEU A 68 7.20 -3.51 -4.55
C LEU A 68 6.75 -3.57 -5.99
N ARG A 69 6.20 -4.72 -6.38
CA ARG A 69 5.65 -4.94 -7.71
C ARG A 69 4.23 -5.47 -7.61
N ILE A 70 3.37 -5.03 -8.51
CA ILE A 70 2.02 -5.61 -8.61
C ILE A 70 2.17 -7.05 -9.09
N CYS A 71 1.69 -8.00 -8.31
CA CYS A 71 1.75 -9.42 -8.66
C CYS A 71 0.38 -10.01 -8.93
N GLU A 72 -0.69 -9.35 -8.52
CA GLU A 72 -2.04 -9.84 -8.74
C GLU A 72 -3.01 -8.66 -8.80
N ARG A 73 -3.95 -8.73 -9.74
CA ARG A 73 -5.01 -7.74 -9.91
C ARG A 73 -6.35 -8.44 -9.87
N ASP A 74 -7.18 -8.07 -8.90
CA ASP A 74 -8.55 -8.58 -8.77
C ASP A 74 -9.51 -7.41 -9.03
N GLU A 75 -9.82 -7.18 -10.28
CA GLU A 75 -10.62 -6.03 -10.71
C GLU A 75 -12.07 -6.18 -10.24
N PRO A 76 -12.67 -5.15 -9.68
CA PRO A 76 -12.15 -3.84 -9.27
C PRO A 76 -11.87 -3.75 -7.76
N LYS A 77 -11.61 -4.86 -7.10
CA LYS A 77 -11.63 -5.01 -5.65
C LYS A 77 -10.28 -4.86 -4.98
N CYS A 78 -9.21 -5.32 -5.62
CA CYS A 78 -7.93 -5.46 -4.94
C CYS A 78 -6.75 -5.45 -5.89
N VAL A 79 -5.66 -4.84 -5.45
CA VAL A 79 -4.37 -4.94 -6.09
C VAL A 79 -3.40 -5.50 -5.06
N LYS A 80 -2.69 -6.57 -5.42
CA LYS A 80 -1.72 -7.20 -4.54
C LYS A 80 -0.30 -6.91 -5.03
N PHE A 81 0.56 -6.56 -4.09
CA PHE A 81 1.97 -6.29 -4.35
C PHE A 81 2.84 -7.31 -3.64
N GLU A 82 4.00 -7.59 -4.23
CA GLU A 82 5.03 -8.39 -3.59
C GLU A 82 6.33 -7.59 -3.54
N THR A 83 7.21 -7.93 -2.58
CA THR A 83 8.51 -7.28 -2.50
C THR A 83 9.43 -7.81 -3.59
N VAL A 84 10.09 -6.88 -4.29
CA VAL A 84 11.17 -7.18 -5.24
C VAL A 84 12.51 -7.00 -4.52
N GLN A 85 12.60 -5.92 -3.74
CA GLN A 85 13.78 -5.62 -2.93
C GLN A 85 13.31 -5.13 -1.57
N SER A 86 13.73 -5.82 -0.53
CA SER A 86 13.38 -5.46 0.85
C SER A 86 14.29 -6.22 1.82
N PRO A 87 14.67 -5.60 2.94
CA PRO A 87 15.35 -6.33 4.01
C PRO A 87 14.49 -7.47 4.57
N VAL A 88 13.16 -7.32 4.48
CA VAL A 88 12.20 -8.32 4.96
C VAL A 88 11.15 -8.53 3.87
N PRO A 89 10.92 -9.77 3.41
CA PRO A 89 9.89 -10.02 2.40
C PRO A 89 8.48 -9.86 2.97
N PHE A 90 7.60 -9.24 2.21
CA PHE A 90 6.21 -9.08 2.60
C PHE A 90 5.31 -8.88 1.38
N ASN A 91 4.01 -8.99 1.61
CA ASN A 91 2.99 -8.70 0.59
C ASN A 91 2.11 -7.55 1.08
N VAL A 92 1.60 -6.77 0.13
CA VAL A 92 0.70 -5.67 0.40
C VAL A 92 -0.57 -5.86 -0.42
N TRP A 93 -1.70 -5.70 0.22
CA TRP A 93 -3.01 -5.71 -0.45
C TRP A 93 -3.63 -4.33 -0.30
N VAL A 94 -4.02 -3.74 -1.42
CA VAL A 94 -4.82 -2.52 -1.41
C VAL A 94 -6.22 -2.91 -1.83
N GLN A 95 -7.13 -2.91 -0.88
CA GLN A 95 -8.53 -3.31 -1.10
C GLN A 95 -9.37 -2.06 -1.32
N VAL A 96 -10.21 -2.09 -2.35
CA VAL A 96 -11.11 -1.00 -2.68
C VAL A 96 -12.53 -1.57 -2.75
N LEU A 97 -13.41 -1.06 -1.91
CA LEU A 97 -14.80 -1.53 -1.84
C LEU A 97 -15.75 -0.40 -2.16
N PRO A 98 -16.88 -0.68 -2.83
CA PRO A 98 -17.85 0.36 -3.14
C PRO A 98 -18.62 0.77 -1.88
N VAL A 99 -18.91 2.05 -1.78
CA VAL A 99 -19.87 2.58 -0.80
C VAL A 99 -21.18 2.87 -1.52
N ASP A 100 -21.07 3.57 -2.65
CA ASP A 100 -22.17 3.84 -3.57
C ASP A 100 -21.59 4.09 -4.97
N GLU A 101 -22.40 4.63 -5.89
CA GLU A 101 -21.98 4.84 -7.27
C GLU A 101 -20.87 5.87 -7.43
N GLU A 102 -20.71 6.77 -6.48
CA GLU A 102 -19.74 7.87 -6.56
C GLU A 102 -18.66 7.80 -5.48
N ASN A 103 -18.78 6.89 -4.53
CA ASN A 103 -17.88 6.82 -3.39
C ASN A 103 -17.40 5.40 -3.15
N SER A 104 -16.20 5.31 -2.60
CA SER A 104 -15.60 4.02 -2.24
C SER A 104 -14.87 4.13 -0.92
N LYS A 105 -14.35 3.01 -0.45
CA LYS A 105 -13.50 2.97 0.73
C LYS A 105 -12.32 2.06 0.44
N MET A 106 -11.21 2.32 1.11
CA MET A 106 -9.95 1.64 0.87
C MET A 106 -9.33 1.21 2.18
N LYS A 107 -8.62 0.10 2.14
CA LYS A 107 -7.82 -0.39 3.25
C LYS A 107 -6.55 -1.01 2.71
N VAL A 108 -5.43 -0.70 3.35
CA VAL A 108 -4.13 -1.28 3.02
C VAL A 108 -3.79 -2.33 4.07
N THR A 109 -3.39 -3.51 3.62
CA THR A 109 -2.99 -4.61 4.51
C THR A 109 -1.61 -5.09 4.10
N VAL A 110 -0.73 -5.29 5.07
CA VAL A 110 0.60 -5.86 4.87
C VAL A 110 0.71 -7.13 5.69
N LYS A 111 1.22 -8.19 5.08
CA LYS A 111 1.58 -9.42 5.78
C LYS A 111 3.05 -9.70 5.54
N ALA A 112 3.79 -9.83 6.62
CA ALA A 112 5.23 -10.05 6.60
C ALA A 112 5.61 -11.22 7.48
N GLU A 113 6.62 -11.99 7.07
CA GLU A 113 7.17 -13.04 7.91
C GLU A 113 8.29 -12.44 8.74
N LEU A 114 8.07 -12.29 10.05
CA LEU A 114 8.99 -11.64 10.95
C LEU A 114 9.32 -12.55 12.11
N ASN A 115 10.61 -12.80 12.33
CA ASN A 115 11.02 -13.45 13.58
C ASN A 115 10.87 -12.44 14.74
N PRO A 116 10.85 -12.90 16.01
CA PRO A 116 10.60 -12.00 17.14
C PRO A 116 11.56 -10.81 17.25
N PHE A 117 12.82 -10.99 16.88
CA PHE A 117 13.80 -9.90 16.92
C PHE A 117 13.47 -8.82 15.93
N ILE A 118 13.24 -9.23 14.68
CA ILE A 118 12.94 -8.29 13.60
C ILE A 118 11.59 -7.63 13.85
N LYS A 119 10.61 -8.39 14.33
CA LYS A 119 9.28 -7.87 14.64
C LYS A 119 9.35 -6.70 15.61
N ASN A 120 10.14 -6.84 16.68
CA ASN A 120 10.28 -5.77 17.67
C ASN A 120 10.90 -4.51 17.10
N LEU A 121 11.75 -4.65 16.08
CA LEU A 121 12.42 -3.52 15.44
C LEU A 121 11.55 -2.81 14.40
N VAL A 122 10.75 -3.56 13.66
CA VAL A 122 10.07 -3.03 12.47
C VAL A 122 8.55 -2.90 12.61
N ALA A 123 7.95 -3.47 13.65
CA ALA A 123 6.48 -3.46 13.79
C ALA A 123 5.92 -2.04 13.83
N GLY A 124 6.53 -1.16 14.61
CA GLY A 124 6.11 0.24 14.68
C GLY A 124 6.24 0.96 13.34
N PRO A 125 7.44 0.97 12.74
CA PRO A 125 7.64 1.60 11.43
C PRO A 125 6.75 1.03 10.34
N LEU A 126 6.51 -0.29 10.32
CA LEU A 126 5.64 -0.89 9.31
C LEU A 126 4.18 -0.49 9.51
N GLN A 127 3.70 -0.47 10.76
CA GLN A 127 2.34 -0.04 11.05
C GLN A 127 2.14 1.43 10.67
N ASP A 128 3.10 2.28 11.01
CA ASP A 128 3.08 3.70 10.64
C ASP A 128 3.14 3.87 9.13
N GLY A 129 3.98 3.09 8.45
CA GLY A 129 4.12 3.13 7.01
C GLY A 129 2.83 2.74 6.30
N VAL A 130 2.16 1.69 6.76
CA VAL A 130 0.88 1.23 6.21
C VAL A 130 -0.18 2.33 6.33
N GLU A 131 -0.26 2.98 7.49
CA GLU A 131 -1.22 4.07 7.70
C GLU A 131 -0.90 5.27 6.83
N LYS A 132 0.39 5.63 6.68
CA LYS A 132 0.81 6.74 5.82
C LYS A 132 0.52 6.48 4.35
N ILE A 133 0.73 5.25 3.90
CA ILE A 133 0.42 4.86 2.51
C ILE A 133 -1.08 5.01 2.27
N ALA A 134 -1.91 4.49 3.18
CA ALA A 134 -3.36 4.59 3.06
C ALA A 134 -3.80 6.05 3.07
N ASP A 135 -3.23 6.88 3.93
CA ASP A 135 -3.50 8.32 3.99
C ASP A 135 -3.17 8.99 2.66
N ALA A 136 -1.98 8.74 2.13
CA ALA A 136 -1.55 9.33 0.87
C ALA A 136 -2.47 8.91 -0.28
N LEU A 137 -2.80 7.62 -0.37
CA LEU A 137 -3.67 7.11 -1.42
C LEU A 137 -5.09 7.66 -1.31
N SER A 138 -5.57 7.92 -0.09
CA SER A 138 -6.92 8.45 0.11
C SER A 138 -7.05 9.91 -0.30
N GLN A 139 -5.93 10.62 -0.45
CA GLN A 139 -5.92 12.04 -0.82
C GLN A 139 -5.72 12.28 -2.31
N ILE A 140 -5.53 11.23 -3.09
CA ILE A 140 -5.38 11.33 -4.53
C ILE A 140 -6.74 11.61 -5.17
N LYS A 141 -6.72 12.42 -6.24
CA LYS A 141 -7.92 12.66 -7.04
C LYS A 141 -8.03 11.59 -8.11
N TYR A 142 -8.95 10.68 -7.94
CA TYR A 142 -9.18 9.56 -8.86
C TYR A 142 -10.21 9.90 -9.92
N GLU A 143 -9.91 10.91 -10.69
CA GLU A 143 -10.81 11.40 -11.76
C GLU A 143 -10.80 10.53 -13.00
#